data_9345bed70ed0138c5468e1c63af4f6d0
#
_entry.id   9345bed70ed0138c5468e1c63af4f6d0
#
_cell.length_a   1.000
_cell.length_b   1.000
_cell.length_c   1.000
_cell.angle_alpha   90.00
_cell.angle_beta   90.00
_cell.angle_gamma   90.00
#
_symmetry.space_group_name_H-M   'P 1'
#
loop_
_entity.id
_entity.type
_entity.pdbx_description
1 polymer ?
#
loop_
_entity_poly.entity_id
_entity_poly.type
_entity_poly.pdbx_seq_one_letter_code
_entity_poly.pdbx_strand_id
1 'polypeptide(L)' 'MLVEEVKGAMWNNALVRYQGGLYEISAAIYKFDRKEQQFYYRLELKDTKAKSSLIYCRLEEAELTNMQGMV' A
#
# COMPACT_ATOMS: atom_id res chain seq x y z
N MET A 1 -8.39 3.22 1.93
CA MET A 1 -7.43 4.26 1.56
C MET A 1 -7.82 4.86 0.23
N LEU A 2 -7.73 6.17 0.09
CA LEU A 2 -8.06 6.84 -1.16
C LEU A 2 -6.84 6.88 -2.08
N VAL A 3 -7.09 6.94 -3.40
CA VAL A 3 -6.01 7.02 -4.40
C VAL A 3 -5.11 8.23 -4.14
N GLU A 4 -5.71 9.37 -3.80
CA GLU A 4 -4.94 10.59 -3.53
C GLU A 4 -4.02 10.43 -2.33
N GLU A 5 -4.39 9.59 -1.37
CA GLU A 5 -3.57 9.35 -0.19
C GLU A 5 -2.33 8.52 -0.48
N VAL A 6 -2.38 7.70 -1.53
CA VAL A 6 -1.26 6.82 -1.88
C VAL A 6 -0.02 7.63 -2.24
N LYS A 7 -0.17 8.63 -3.11
CA LYS A 7 0.97 9.47 -3.50
C LYS A 7 1.57 10.21 -2.32
N GLY A 8 0.72 10.78 -1.48
CA GLY A 8 1.18 11.47 -0.28
C GLY A 8 1.88 10.54 0.69
N ALA A 9 1.33 9.34 0.87
CA ALA A 9 1.93 8.34 1.76
C ALA A 9 3.31 7.92 1.25
N MET A 10 3.46 7.68 -0.05
CA MET A 10 4.75 7.32 -0.62
C MET A 10 5.75 8.45 -0.50
N TRP A 11 5.33 9.67 -0.80
CA TRP A 11 6.18 10.84 -0.74
C TRP A 11 6.66 11.13 0.67
N ASN A 12 5.77 10.98 1.65
CA ASN A 12 6.06 11.28 3.05
C ASN A 12 6.55 10.07 3.84
N ASN A 13 6.68 8.92 3.17
CA ASN A 13 7.07 7.67 3.81
C ASN A 13 6.15 7.29 4.97
N ALA A 14 4.85 7.54 4.80
CA ALA A 14 3.85 7.18 5.80
C ALA A 14 3.61 5.68 5.79
N LEU A 15 3.39 5.11 6.96
CA LEU A 15 3.10 3.70 7.09
C LEU A 15 1.61 3.43 6.92
N VAL A 16 1.30 2.25 6.41
CA VAL A 16 -0.08 1.78 6.29
C VAL A 16 -0.24 0.51 7.12
N ARG A 17 -1.45 0.31 7.62
CA ARG A 17 -1.80 -0.89 8.37
C ARG A 17 -2.54 -1.85 7.47
N TYR A 18 -2.12 -3.09 7.51
CA TYR A 18 -2.75 -4.17 6.76
C TYR A 18 -2.66 -5.44 7.60
N GLN A 19 -3.81 -6.04 7.90
CA GLN A 19 -3.91 -7.27 8.69
C GLN A 19 -3.07 -7.23 9.98
N GLY A 20 -3.14 -6.12 10.68
CA GLY A 20 -2.45 -5.96 11.97
C GLY A 20 -0.98 -5.62 11.88
N GLY A 21 -0.39 -5.57 10.68
CA GLY A 21 1.01 -5.20 10.48
C GLY A 21 1.15 -3.79 9.94
N LEU A 22 2.36 -3.24 10.08
CA LEU A 22 2.70 -1.93 9.54
C LEU A 22 3.66 -2.10 8.37
N TYR A 23 3.38 -1.40 7.29
CA TYR A 23 4.12 -1.54 6.04
C TYR A 23 4.37 -0.20 5.39
N GLU A 24 5.41 -0.15 4.56
CA GLU A 24 5.66 0.96 3.66
C GLU A 24 5.07 0.61 2.29
N ILE A 25 4.52 1.62 1.60
CA ILE A 25 4.07 1.40 0.22
C ILE A 25 5.28 1.54 -0.69
N SER A 26 5.63 0.48 -1.39
CA SER A 26 6.74 0.54 -2.34
C SER A 26 6.27 0.77 -3.77
N ALA A 27 5.03 0.39 -4.09
CA ALA A 27 4.49 0.62 -5.42
C ALA A 27 2.97 0.61 -5.39
N ALA A 28 2.37 1.32 -6.33
CA ALA A 28 0.93 1.25 -6.60
C ALA A 28 0.79 0.81 -8.05
N ILE A 29 0.09 -0.29 -8.27
CA ILE A 29 -0.02 -0.93 -9.57
C ILE A 29 -1.45 -0.85 -10.05
N TYR A 30 -1.65 -0.27 -11.23
CA TYR A 30 -2.97 -0.16 -11.84
C TYR A 30 -3.21 -1.41 -12.68
N LYS A 31 -4.21 -2.18 -12.32
CA LYS A 31 -4.51 -3.45 -12.97
C LYS A 31 -5.93 -3.48 -13.50
N PHE A 32 -6.14 -4.32 -14.50
CA PHE A 32 -7.46 -4.55 -15.07
C PHE A 32 -7.96 -5.93 -14.67
N ASP A 33 -9.12 -5.98 -14.03
CA ASP A 33 -9.78 -7.23 -13.68
C ASP A 33 -10.69 -7.63 -14.83
N ARG A 34 -10.34 -8.70 -15.54
CA ARG A 34 -11.07 -9.15 -16.71
C ARG A 34 -12.44 -9.72 -16.37
N LYS A 35 -12.58 -10.30 -15.18
CA LYS A 35 -13.86 -10.88 -14.76
C LYS A 35 -14.88 -9.80 -14.43
N GLU A 36 -14.45 -8.79 -13.71
CA GLU A 36 -15.30 -7.67 -13.30
C GLU A 36 -15.32 -6.55 -14.32
N GLN A 37 -14.44 -6.62 -15.32
CA GLN A 37 -14.28 -5.62 -16.36
C GLN A 37 -14.12 -4.22 -15.77
N GLN A 38 -13.20 -4.10 -14.81
CA GLN A 38 -12.92 -2.82 -14.19
C GLN A 38 -11.46 -2.75 -13.76
N PHE A 39 -10.98 -1.53 -13.63
CA PHE A 39 -9.63 -1.28 -13.15
C PHE A 39 -9.63 -1.19 -11.62
N TYR A 40 -8.50 -1.54 -11.04
CA TYR A 40 -8.31 -1.40 -9.59
C TYR A 40 -6.83 -1.18 -9.30
N TYR A 41 -6.55 -0.64 -8.12
CA TYR A 41 -5.20 -0.46 -7.65
C TYR A 41 -4.79 -1.61 -6.75
N ARG A 42 -3.58 -2.09 -6.97
CA ARG A 42 -2.94 -3.08 -6.12
C ARG A 42 -1.71 -2.43 -5.50
N LEU A 43 -1.62 -2.50 -4.18
CA LEU A 43 -0.48 -1.94 -3.47
C LEU A 43 0.56 -3.01 -3.23
N GLU A 44 1.82 -2.65 -3.45
CA GLU A 44 2.95 -3.47 -3.05
C GLU A 44 3.45 -2.91 -1.73
N LEU A 45 3.42 -3.75 -0.71
CA LEU A 45 3.75 -3.35 0.65
C LEU A 45 5.04 -4.01 1.07
N LYS A 46 5.90 -3.22 1.70
CA LYS A 46 7.20 -3.68 2.20
C LYS A 46 7.14 -3.70 3.71
N ASP A 47 7.49 -4.85 4.29
CA ASP A 47 7.55 -4.99 5.73
C ASP A 47 8.66 -4.11 6.29
N THR A 48 8.34 -3.34 7.33
CA THR A 48 9.32 -2.46 7.95
C THR A 48 10.41 -3.22 8.70
N LYS A 49 10.15 -4.47 9.06
CA LYS A 49 11.09 -5.30 9.83
C LYS A 49 11.79 -6.35 8.97
N ALA A 50 11.11 -6.89 7.97
CA ALA A 50 11.66 -7.93 7.10
C ALA A 50 11.83 -7.35 5.69
N LYS A 51 12.97 -6.75 5.43
CA LYS A 51 13.21 -5.96 4.23
C LYS A 51 13.09 -6.72 2.91
N SER A 52 13.16 -8.03 2.95
CA SER A 52 13.04 -8.85 1.75
C SER A 52 11.62 -9.33 1.47
N SER A 53 10.68 -9.08 2.38
CA SER A 53 9.30 -9.53 2.23
C SER A 53 8.45 -8.45 1.59
N LEU A 54 7.82 -8.81 0.47
CA LEU A 54 6.83 -7.96 -0.19
C LEU A 54 5.50 -8.69 -0.16
N ILE A 55 4.45 -7.96 0.16
CA ILE A 55 3.10 -8.49 0.08
C ILE A 55 2.25 -7.53 -0.74
N TYR A 56 1.11 -8.02 -1.19
CA TYR A 56 0.23 -7.25 -2.05
C TYR A 56 -1.17 -7.22 -1.47
N CYS A 57 -1.84 -6.10 -1.60
CA CYS A 57 -3.22 -5.97 -1.19
C CYS A 57 -3.93 -4.98 -2.11
N ARG A 58 -5.25 -4.93 -1.99
CA ARG A 58 -6.02 -3.93 -2.70
C ARG A 58 -5.98 -2.62 -1.91
N LEU A 59 -6.25 -1.53 -2.63
CA LEU A 59 -6.23 -0.19 -2.04
C LEU A 59 -7.14 -0.09 -0.81
N GLU A 60 -8.33 -0.65 -0.91
CA GLU A 60 -9.34 -0.57 0.16
C GLU A 60 -9.00 -1.44 1.37
N GLU A 61 -8.02 -2.34 1.24
CA GLU A 61 -7.62 -3.21 2.35
C GLU A 61 -6.58 -2.58 3.26
N ALA A 62 -5.92 -1.53 2.80
CA ALA A 62 -4.87 -0.86 3.57
C ALA A 62 -5.44 0.39 4.24
N GLU A 63 -4.94 0.69 5.43
CA GLU A 63 -5.36 1.85 6.20
C GLU A 63 -4.18 2.76 6.45
N LEU A 64 -4.32 4.03 6.09
CA LEU A 64 -3.28 5.03 6.32
C LEU A 64 -3.18 5.31 7.82
N THR A 65 -1.95 5.37 8.32
CA THR A 65 -1.68 5.71 9.71
C THR A 65 -1.03 7.09 9.80
N ASN A 66 -0.85 7.57 11.04
CA ASN A 66 -0.11 8.79 11.28
C ASN A 66 1.38 8.54 11.51
N MET A 67 1.80 7.29 11.37
CA MET A 67 3.18 6.90 11.61
C MET A 67 4.00 7.06 10.33
N GLN A 68 5.28 7.38 10.49
CA GLN A 68 6.20 7.46 9.38
C GLN A 68 7.25 6.36 9.50
N GLY A 69 7.62 5.83 8.36
CA GLY A 69 8.70 4.86 8.31
C GLY A 69 10.06 5.53 8.45
N MET A 70 11.07 4.73 8.68
CA MET A 70 12.45 5.20 8.71
C MET A 70 12.93 5.48 7.30
N VAL A 71 13.59 6.61 7.15
CA VAL A 71 14.14 7.02 5.86
C VAL A 71 15.55 6.45 5.69
#